data_7755facc23d3e149df254689182449ea
#
_entry.id   7755facc23d3e149df254689182449ea
#
_cell.length_a   1.000
_cell.length_b   1.000
_cell.length_c   1.000
_cell.angle_alpha   90.00
_cell.angle_beta   90.00
_cell.angle_gamma   90.00
#
_symmetry.space_group_name_H-M   'P 1'
#
loop_
_entity.id
_entity.type
_entity.pdbx_description
1 polymer ?
#
loop_
_entity_poly.entity_id
_entity_poly.type
_entity_poly.pdbx_seq_one_letter_code
_entity_poly.pdbx_strand_id
1 'polypeptide(L)'
;MSLVYLVTNEINGHMYIGKTNSTLKERKRKHYVDSKRGRQSAFCHALRKYPREVFKWEILEEGLSEEEALEREIYYIAEYNTYLDPQHYNMTQRRGLCSI
;
A
#
# COMPACT_ATOMS: atom_id res chain seq x y z
N MET A 1 9.05 7.94 -13.65
CA MET A 1 8.37 8.71 -12.59
C MET A 1 7.67 7.79 -11.64
N SER A 2 7.61 8.18 -10.38
CA SER A 2 6.99 7.33 -9.36
C SER A 2 5.64 7.89 -8.95
N LEU A 3 4.82 7.02 -8.35
CA LEU A 3 3.54 7.45 -7.82
C LEU A 3 3.30 6.80 -6.46
N VAL A 4 2.41 7.40 -5.69
CA VAL A 4 1.97 6.86 -4.40
C VAL A 4 0.49 6.53 -4.55
N TYR A 5 0.11 5.34 -4.11
CA TYR A 5 -1.25 4.86 -4.28
C TYR A 5 -1.83 4.38 -2.96
N LEU A 6 -3.16 4.34 -2.93
CA LEU A 6 -3.92 3.90 -1.76
C LEU A 6 -4.84 2.75 -2.17
N VAL A 7 -4.84 1.69 -1.40
CA VAL A 7 -5.76 0.58 -1.60
C VAL A 7 -6.64 0.49 -0.36
N THR A 8 -7.95 0.50 -0.56
CA THR A 8 -8.90 0.43 0.54
C THR A 8 -9.75 -0.81 0.39
N ASN A 9 -9.85 -1.59 1.48
CA ASN A 9 -10.80 -2.70 1.54
C ASN A 9 -12.13 -2.12 2.00
N GLU A 10 -13.10 -2.09 1.11
CA GLU A 10 -14.37 -1.42 1.37
C GLU A 10 -15.27 -2.20 2.32
N ILE A 11 -14.93 -3.42 2.64
CA ILE A 11 -15.72 -4.19 3.59
C ILE A 11 -15.36 -3.80 5.02
N ASN A 12 -14.07 -3.67 5.32
CA ASN A 12 -13.62 -3.39 6.68
C ASN A 12 -12.91 -2.06 6.87
N GLY A 13 -12.68 -1.33 5.78
CA GLY A 13 -12.02 -0.02 5.85
C GLY A 13 -10.51 -0.06 6.02
N HIS A 14 -9.91 -1.23 5.97
CA HIS A 14 -8.46 -1.32 6.11
C HIS A 14 -7.77 -0.77 4.87
N MET A 15 -6.62 -0.14 5.05
CA MET A 15 -5.94 0.56 3.96
C MET A 15 -4.49 0.13 3.84
N TYR A 16 -3.97 0.28 2.64
CA TYR A 16 -2.55 0.05 2.35
C TYR A 16 -2.05 1.19 1.47
N ILE A 17 -0.90 1.74 1.81
CA ILE A 17 -0.27 2.79 1.02
C ILE A 17 1.06 2.27 0.50
N GLY A 18 1.29 2.47 -0.79
CA GLY A 18 2.53 2.03 -1.41
C GLY A 18 3.00 2.99 -2.47
N LYS A 19 4.19 2.74 -2.97
CA LYS A 19 4.73 3.52 -4.07
C LYS A 19 5.24 2.58 -5.15
N THR A 20 5.29 3.07 -6.37
CA THR A 20 5.81 2.30 -7.48
C THR A 20 6.33 3.25 -8.54
N ASN A 21 7.31 2.79 -9.32
CA ASN A 21 7.78 3.55 -10.46
C ASN A 21 7.21 3.01 -11.76
N SER A 22 6.24 2.11 -11.68
CA SER A 22 5.52 1.62 -12.83
C SER A 22 4.08 2.13 -12.75
N THR A 23 3.20 1.61 -13.61
CA THR A 23 1.81 2.04 -13.55
C THR A 23 1.10 1.37 -12.40
N LEU A 24 0.00 1.97 -11.95
CA LEU A 24 -0.80 1.38 -10.90
C LEU A 24 -1.34 0.02 -11.34
N LYS A 25 -1.71 -0.11 -12.61
CA LYS A 25 -2.22 -1.37 -13.14
C LYS A 25 -1.19 -2.49 -13.01
N GLU A 26 0.06 -2.20 -13.36
CA GLU A 26 1.12 -3.20 -13.26
C GLU A 26 1.44 -3.54 -11.83
N ARG A 27 1.45 -2.55 -10.96
CA ARG A 27 1.73 -2.79 -9.55
C ARG A 27 0.62 -3.60 -8.91
N LYS A 28 -0.62 -3.32 -9.28
CA LYS A 28 -1.76 -4.09 -8.80
C LYS A 28 -1.61 -5.55 -9.22
N ARG A 29 -1.26 -5.79 -10.48
CA ARG A 29 -1.07 -7.14 -10.96
C ARG A 29 0.04 -7.86 -10.18
N LYS A 30 1.12 -7.14 -9.90
CA LYS A 30 2.23 -7.74 -9.15
C LYS A 30 1.82 -8.11 -7.74
N HIS A 31 1.00 -7.28 -7.09
CA HIS A 31 0.50 -7.61 -5.76
C HIS A 31 -0.31 -8.91 -5.78
N TYR A 32 -1.14 -9.10 -6.79
CA TYR A 32 -1.91 -10.34 -6.89
C TYR A 32 -1.03 -11.54 -7.20
N VAL A 33 -0.01 -11.36 -8.01
CA VAL A 33 0.94 -12.45 -8.27
C VAL A 33 1.65 -12.82 -6.98
N ASP A 34 2.12 -11.84 -6.22
CA ASP A 34 2.80 -12.10 -4.96
C ASP A 34 1.88 -12.79 -3.96
N SER A 35 0.61 -12.40 -3.93
CA SER A 35 -0.33 -13.02 -3.01
C SER A 35 -0.56 -14.48 -3.36
N LYS A 36 -0.60 -14.82 -4.65
CA LYS A 36 -0.78 -16.20 -5.07
C LYS A 36 0.44 -17.06 -4.75
N ARG A 37 1.61 -16.43 -4.65
CA ARG A 37 2.84 -17.14 -4.31
C ARG A 37 2.97 -17.38 -2.82
N GLY A 38 1.99 -16.97 -2.03
CA GLY A 38 2.00 -17.21 -0.60
C GLY A 38 2.81 -16.23 0.20
N ARG A 39 3.02 -15.02 -0.33
CA ARG A 39 3.78 -14.01 0.38
C ARG A 39 3.12 -13.68 1.71
N GLN A 40 3.95 -13.54 2.74
CA GLN A 40 3.48 -13.42 4.12
C GLN A 40 3.32 -11.98 4.58
N SER A 41 2.52 -11.18 3.95
CA SER A 41 2.24 -9.83 4.44
C SER A 41 0.75 -9.73 4.72
N ALA A 42 0.40 -8.80 5.60
CA ALA A 42 -1.01 -8.60 5.93
C ALA A 42 -1.80 -8.24 4.69
N PHE A 43 -1.21 -7.42 3.81
CA PHE A 43 -1.90 -7.02 2.59
C PHE A 43 -2.10 -8.22 1.65
N CYS A 44 -1.08 -9.06 1.50
CA CYS A 44 -1.22 -10.24 0.64
C CYS A 44 -2.25 -11.23 1.19
N HIS A 45 -2.33 -11.36 2.51
CA HIS A 45 -3.37 -12.18 3.13
C HIS A 45 -4.74 -11.64 2.78
N ALA A 46 -4.91 -10.32 2.85
CA ALA A 46 -6.19 -9.71 2.53
C ALA A 46 -6.54 -9.93 1.06
N LEU A 47 -5.56 -9.82 0.16
CA LEU A 47 -5.82 -10.03 -1.26
C LEU A 47 -6.27 -11.46 -1.55
N ARG A 48 -5.82 -12.43 -0.75
CA ARG A 48 -6.26 -13.81 -0.90
C ARG A 48 -7.63 -14.05 -0.26
N LYS A 49 -7.92 -13.34 0.81
CA LYS A 49 -9.13 -13.58 1.58
C LYS A 49 -10.36 -12.93 1.00
N TYR A 50 -10.22 -11.74 0.43
CA TYR A 50 -11.37 -10.96 -0.05
C TYR A 50 -11.42 -10.92 -1.57
N PRO A 51 -12.62 -10.80 -2.16
CA PRO A 51 -12.75 -10.67 -3.61
C PRO A 51 -12.08 -9.39 -4.11
N ARG A 52 -11.65 -9.41 -5.36
CA ARG A 52 -10.95 -8.25 -5.93
C ARG A 52 -11.81 -7.00 -5.95
N GLU A 53 -13.10 -7.14 -6.16
CA GLU A 53 -13.96 -5.97 -6.32
C GLU A 53 -14.18 -5.20 -5.03
N VAL A 54 -13.79 -5.74 -3.87
CA VAL A 54 -13.93 -4.97 -2.63
C VAL A 54 -12.74 -4.05 -2.40
N PHE A 55 -11.69 -4.15 -3.20
CA PHE A 55 -10.52 -3.29 -3.05
C PHE A 55 -10.59 -2.13 -4.02
N LYS A 56 -10.52 -0.92 -3.47
CA LYS A 56 -10.49 0.30 -4.27
C LYS A 56 -9.06 0.77 -4.38
N TRP A 57 -8.56 0.94 -5.59
CA TRP A 57 -7.20 1.37 -5.87
C TRP A 57 -7.22 2.80 -6.38
N GLU A 58 -6.46 3.68 -5.73
CA GLU A 58 -6.44 5.10 -6.09
C GLU A 58 -5.03 5.61 -6.14
N ILE A 59 -4.77 6.56 -7.01
CA ILE A 59 -3.49 7.24 -7.06
C ILE A 59 -3.61 8.49 -6.20
N LEU A 60 -2.75 8.62 -5.20
CA LEU A 60 -2.74 9.79 -4.34
C LEU A 60 -1.90 10.92 -4.95
N GLU A 61 -0.73 10.57 -5.48
CA GLU A 61 0.14 11.53 -6.16
C GLU A 61 0.93 10.80 -7.23
N GLU A 62 1.26 11.48 -8.31
CA GLU A 62 2.06 10.89 -9.38
C GLU A 62 3.04 11.92 -9.91
N GLY A 63 3.91 11.50 -10.81
CA GLY A 63 4.92 12.40 -11.35
C GLY A 63 6.01 12.72 -10.36
N LEU A 64 6.32 11.81 -9.45
CA LEU A 64 7.29 12.03 -8.39
C LEU A 64 8.62 11.37 -8.70
N SER A 65 9.70 11.93 -8.16
CA SER A 65 10.98 11.24 -8.18
C SER A 65 10.91 10.13 -7.15
N GLU A 66 11.90 9.23 -7.15
CA GLU A 66 11.90 8.15 -6.18
C GLU A 66 11.99 8.67 -4.75
N GLU A 67 12.79 9.71 -4.55
CA GLU A 67 12.90 10.29 -3.22
C GLU A 67 11.61 10.95 -2.78
N GLU A 68 10.99 11.68 -3.68
CA GLU A 68 9.71 12.32 -3.38
C GLU A 68 8.65 11.27 -3.10
N ALA A 69 8.63 10.20 -3.87
CA ALA A 69 7.65 9.14 -3.65
C ALA A 69 7.82 8.48 -2.29
N LEU A 70 9.06 8.28 -1.87
CA LEU A 70 9.31 7.73 -0.56
C LEU A 70 8.83 8.65 0.54
N GLU A 71 9.11 9.94 0.42
CA GLU A 71 8.67 10.93 1.40
C GLU A 71 7.15 11.00 1.46
N ARG A 72 6.51 10.98 0.30
CA ARG A 72 5.05 11.05 0.27
C ARG A 72 4.41 9.76 0.79
N GLU A 73 5.02 8.63 0.51
CA GLU A 73 4.53 7.38 1.06
C GLU A 73 4.54 7.42 2.59
N ILE A 74 5.64 7.87 3.17
CA ILE A 74 5.77 7.98 4.62
C ILE A 74 4.74 8.96 5.17
N TYR A 75 4.57 10.09 4.49
CA TYR A 75 3.60 11.10 4.89
C TYR A 75 2.18 10.52 4.91
N TYR A 76 1.80 9.81 3.86
CA TYR A 76 0.45 9.28 3.77
C TYR A 76 0.21 8.13 4.74
N ILE A 77 1.22 7.32 5.00
CA ILE A 77 1.10 6.27 6.00
C ILE A 77 0.79 6.89 7.35
N ALA A 78 1.46 7.98 7.70
CA ALA A 78 1.20 8.68 8.95
C ALA A 78 -0.15 9.37 8.93
N GLU A 79 -0.49 9.99 7.80
CA GLU A 79 -1.73 10.73 7.66
C GLU A 79 -2.95 9.82 7.82
N TYR A 80 -2.89 8.63 7.23
CA TYR A 80 -3.99 7.67 7.30
C TYR A 80 -3.85 6.72 8.48
N ASN A 81 -2.73 6.82 9.24
CA ASN A 81 -2.46 5.98 10.40
C ASN A 81 -2.45 4.49 10.10
N THR A 82 -2.01 4.13 8.89
CA THR A 82 -2.07 2.72 8.48
C THR A 82 -1.06 1.87 9.23
N TYR A 83 -0.03 2.49 9.82
CA TYR A 83 0.98 1.73 10.55
C TYR A 83 0.65 1.63 12.06
N LEU A 84 -0.25 2.46 12.55
CA LEU A 84 -0.60 2.46 13.97
C LEU A 84 -1.74 1.51 14.30
N ASP A 85 -2.63 1.32 13.35
CA ASP A 85 -3.80 0.47 13.56
C ASP A 85 -3.45 -0.95 13.12
N PRO A 86 -3.44 -1.92 14.03
CA PRO A 86 -3.08 -3.28 13.65
C PRO A 86 -4.04 -3.91 12.65
N GLN A 87 -5.17 -3.29 12.42
CA GLN A 87 -6.10 -3.79 11.42
C GLN A 87 -5.77 -3.31 10.02
N HIS A 88 -4.90 -2.31 9.87
CA HIS A 88 -4.48 -1.85 8.57
C HIS A 88 -3.32 -2.69 8.05
N TYR A 89 -3.02 -2.54 6.76
CA TYR A 89 -2.09 -3.43 6.08
C TYR A 89 -0.65 -2.98 6.09
N ASN A 90 -0.36 -1.75 6.50
CA ASN A 90 1.00 -1.28 6.65
C ASN A 90 1.44 -1.56 8.07
N MET A 91 2.25 -2.60 8.23
CA MET A 91 2.59 -3.09 9.54
C MET A 91 3.66 -2.30 10.25
N THR A 92 4.47 -1.60 9.51
CA THR A 92 5.56 -0.86 10.11
C THR A 92 5.57 0.56 9.59
N GLN A 93 6.20 1.42 10.37
CA GLN A 93 6.29 2.80 10.03
C GLN A 93 7.42 3.07 9.05
N ARG A 94 8.00 2.11 8.51
CA ARG A 94 9.10 2.22 7.60
C ARG A 94 10.28 2.75 8.26
N ARG A 95 11.32 2.22 7.83
CA ARG A 95 12.52 2.61 8.22
C ARG A 95 12.68 3.79 8.99
N GLY A 96 13.19 4.59 8.48
CA GLY A 96 13.69 5.69 9.15
C GLY A 96 12.94 6.20 10.30
N LEU A 97 11.74 5.90 10.31
CA LEU A 97 10.95 6.36 11.36
C LEU A 97 11.07 5.54 12.56
N CYS A 98 11.29 4.31 12.37
CA CYS A 98 11.37 3.47 13.51
C CYS A 98 12.57 3.77 14.32
N SER A 99 13.42 4.55 13.80
CA SER A 99 14.59 4.87 14.58
C SER A 99 14.34 5.98 15.54
N ILE A 100 13.22 6.59 15.46
CA ILE A 100 13.00 7.67 16.32
C ILE A 100 12.70 7.39 17.60
#